data_b107ea37ec521cc33f43e0ee8b755fa5
#
_entry.id   b107ea37ec521cc33f43e0ee8b755fa5
#
_cell.length_a   1.000
_cell.length_b   1.000
_cell.length_c   1.000
_cell.angle_alpha   90.00
_cell.angle_beta   90.00
_cell.angle_gamma   90.00
#
_symmetry.space_group_name_H-M   'P 1'
#
loop_
_entity.id
_entity.type
_entity.pdbx_description
1 polymer ?
#
loop_
_entity_poly.entity_id
_entity_poly.type
_entity_poly.pdbx_seq_one_letter_code
_entity_poly.pdbx_strand_id
1 'polypeptide(L)'
;MHILILSRSENVHADVVEKYCAERAVVDRINFDFDKITPDALPQMIFGNISAEYTPDAVFIHHPRISYRHEWFADELERQLFVASWDSVKEWMEAQFSHARWVNRSSANARSRNILNQLRLAASLNFKTPDTLFTNNLTELKAFAGSDTVVIKQGNLGVHLDKKRILTSVIDVSSVKESALRGCPCLFQRYIPKQFELRVHVIDDNVLTCRIDSQMSAKTRIDWRNYDLENTPHTAYDLEISVSEKCVKMTKQLGLGFGIIDMIVTPQDEYVFLECNAQGHWAWIEECTGLPITKTLCEYLVSGSIV
;
A
#
# COMPACT_ATOMS: atom_id res chain seq x y z
N MET A 1 -16.27 -0.24 -23.11
CA MET A 1 -15.45 -0.64 -21.99
C MET A 1 -15.99 0.02 -20.73
N HIS A 2 -16.17 -0.75 -19.66
CA HIS A 2 -16.67 -0.26 -18.38
C HIS A 2 -15.60 -0.48 -17.28
N ILE A 3 -15.34 0.56 -16.51
CA ILE A 3 -14.39 0.53 -15.39
C ILE A 3 -15.19 0.82 -14.11
N LEU A 4 -15.06 -0.04 -13.11
CA LEU A 4 -15.64 0.16 -11.80
C LEU A 4 -14.57 0.61 -10.81
N ILE A 5 -14.81 1.75 -10.15
CA ILE A 5 -13.93 2.27 -9.09
C ILE A 5 -14.58 2.00 -7.72
N LEU A 6 -13.85 1.30 -6.85
CA LEU A 6 -14.24 1.05 -5.47
C LEU A 6 -13.33 1.85 -4.53
N SER A 7 -13.89 2.87 -3.87
CA SER A 7 -13.06 3.82 -3.12
C SER A 7 -13.84 4.52 -1.99
N ARG A 8 -13.44 5.73 -1.68
CA ARG A 8 -14.11 6.71 -0.82
C ARG A 8 -14.32 8.00 -1.61
N SER A 9 -15.30 8.82 -1.21
CA SER A 9 -15.61 10.08 -1.88
C SER A 9 -14.45 11.08 -1.88
N GLU A 10 -13.64 11.10 -0.79
CA GLU A 10 -12.46 11.96 -0.67
C GLU A 10 -11.18 11.17 -0.92
N ASN A 11 -10.98 10.69 -2.15
CA ASN A 11 -9.80 9.95 -2.53
C ASN A 11 -9.19 10.51 -3.80
N VAL A 12 -8.20 11.39 -3.64
CA VAL A 12 -7.50 12.07 -4.75
C VAL A 12 -7.01 11.08 -5.82
N HIS A 13 -6.55 9.88 -5.44
CA HIS A 13 -6.09 8.86 -6.39
C HIS A 13 -7.24 8.28 -7.21
N ALA A 14 -8.40 8.05 -6.58
CA ALA A 14 -9.59 7.63 -7.31
C ALA A 14 -10.10 8.74 -8.24
N ASP A 15 -10.06 10.00 -7.79
CA ASP A 15 -10.51 11.16 -8.56
C ASP A 15 -9.67 11.35 -9.83
N VAL A 16 -8.33 11.24 -9.74
CA VAL A 16 -7.48 11.38 -10.93
C VAL A 16 -7.61 10.20 -11.89
N VAL A 17 -7.79 8.97 -11.38
CA VAL A 17 -8.04 7.78 -12.20
C VAL A 17 -9.39 7.89 -12.91
N GLU A 18 -10.46 8.26 -12.18
CA GLU A 18 -11.79 8.48 -12.74
C GLU A 18 -11.75 9.50 -13.87
N LYS A 19 -11.19 10.68 -13.61
CA LYS A 19 -11.06 11.76 -14.60
C LYS A 19 -10.32 11.32 -15.86
N TYR A 20 -9.19 10.63 -15.71
CA TYR A 20 -8.37 10.19 -16.85
C TYR A 20 -9.06 9.07 -17.65
N CYS A 21 -9.67 8.11 -16.97
CA CYS A 21 -10.34 6.98 -17.61
C CYS A 21 -11.64 7.40 -18.31
N ALA A 22 -12.37 8.38 -17.78
CA ALA A 22 -13.63 8.86 -18.36
C ALA A 22 -13.50 9.42 -19.80
N GLU A 23 -12.30 9.78 -20.23
CA GLU A 23 -12.02 10.17 -21.62
C GLU A 23 -12.05 8.98 -22.60
N ARG A 24 -11.95 7.73 -22.10
CA ARG A 24 -11.74 6.51 -22.90
C ARG A 24 -12.68 5.37 -22.59
N ALA A 25 -13.41 5.44 -21.47
CA ALA A 25 -14.26 4.37 -20.96
C ALA A 25 -15.47 4.95 -20.22
N VAL A 26 -16.50 4.14 -20.03
CA VAL A 26 -17.57 4.43 -19.07
C VAL A 26 -17.03 4.09 -17.69
N VAL A 27 -17.09 5.03 -16.76
CA VAL A 27 -16.56 4.86 -15.41
C VAL A 27 -17.71 4.96 -14.42
N ASP A 28 -17.87 3.90 -13.62
CA ASP A 28 -18.78 3.86 -12.48
C ASP A 28 -17.97 3.88 -11.19
N ARG A 29 -18.47 4.57 -10.16
CA ARG A 29 -17.77 4.66 -8.87
C ARG A 29 -18.70 4.35 -7.70
N ILE A 30 -18.22 3.48 -6.80
CA ILE A 30 -18.88 3.18 -5.52
C ILE A 30 -17.96 3.64 -4.40
N ASN A 31 -18.48 4.50 -3.54
CA ASN A 31 -17.80 5.00 -2.37
C ASN A 31 -18.32 4.32 -1.11
N PHE A 32 -17.40 3.84 -0.25
CA PHE A 32 -17.71 3.09 0.97
C PHE A 32 -17.71 3.97 2.25
N ASP A 33 -17.71 5.28 2.09
CA ASP A 33 -17.87 6.25 3.18
C ASP A 33 -19.36 6.56 3.41
N PHE A 34 -20.07 5.57 3.95
CA PHE A 34 -21.52 5.60 4.14
C PHE A 34 -21.97 6.64 5.17
N ASP A 35 -21.08 7.11 6.04
CA ASP A 35 -21.33 8.24 6.96
C ASP A 35 -21.73 9.54 6.23
N LYS A 36 -21.49 9.62 4.91
CA LYS A 36 -21.82 10.78 4.07
C LYS A 36 -23.17 10.66 3.33
N ILE A 37 -23.83 9.51 3.45
CA ILE A 37 -25.13 9.25 2.82
C ILE A 37 -26.19 8.94 3.86
N THR A 38 -27.47 8.98 3.44
CA THR A 38 -28.57 8.55 4.29
C THR A 38 -28.71 7.02 4.26
N PRO A 39 -29.17 6.35 5.34
CA PRO A 39 -29.39 4.91 5.34
C PRO A 39 -30.32 4.43 4.21
N ASP A 40 -31.32 5.23 3.85
CA ASP A 40 -32.29 4.92 2.79
C ASP A 40 -31.68 4.90 1.38
N ALA A 41 -30.52 5.57 1.19
CA ALA A 41 -29.80 5.57 -0.08
C ALA A 41 -28.91 4.35 -0.27
N LEU A 42 -28.57 3.61 0.80
CA LEU A 42 -27.66 2.45 0.76
C LEU A 42 -28.13 1.34 -0.21
N PRO A 43 -29.41 0.90 -0.22
CA PRO A 43 -29.86 -0.13 -1.13
C PRO A 43 -29.77 0.26 -2.61
N GLN A 44 -29.95 1.55 -2.92
CA GLN A 44 -29.93 2.05 -4.29
C GLN A 44 -28.53 2.14 -4.88
N MET A 45 -27.50 2.32 -4.03
CA MET A 45 -26.12 2.52 -4.50
C MET A 45 -25.48 1.28 -5.13
N ILE A 46 -25.85 0.09 -4.69
CA ILE A 46 -25.21 -1.15 -5.16
C ILE A 46 -26.16 -1.98 -6.00
N PHE A 47 -27.35 -2.28 -5.46
CA PHE A 47 -28.31 -3.15 -6.15
C PHE A 47 -29.11 -2.43 -7.22
N GLY A 48 -29.19 -1.09 -7.19
CA GLY A 48 -29.81 -0.28 -8.24
C GLY A 48 -28.92 -0.02 -9.45
N ASN A 49 -27.60 0.07 -9.23
CA ASN A 49 -26.61 0.38 -10.28
C ASN A 49 -25.85 -0.84 -10.78
N ILE A 50 -25.75 -1.90 -9.98
CA ILE A 50 -25.11 -3.16 -10.37
C ILE A 50 -26.23 -4.21 -10.52
N SER A 51 -26.83 -4.24 -11.70
CA SER A 51 -27.75 -5.33 -12.09
C SER A 51 -26.96 -6.65 -12.20
N ALA A 52 -27.66 -7.78 -12.21
CA ALA A 52 -27.05 -9.09 -12.46
C ALA A 52 -26.34 -9.17 -13.83
N GLU A 53 -26.63 -8.24 -14.74
CA GLU A 53 -26.04 -8.12 -16.07
C GLU A 53 -24.84 -7.16 -16.10
N TYR A 54 -24.55 -6.45 -15.01
CA TYR A 54 -23.41 -5.52 -14.96
C TYR A 54 -22.08 -6.27 -14.91
N THR A 55 -21.27 -6.07 -15.92
CA THR A 55 -19.97 -6.75 -16.09
C THR A 55 -18.88 -5.73 -16.43
N PRO A 56 -18.14 -5.20 -15.43
CA PRO A 56 -17.04 -4.29 -15.71
C PRO A 56 -15.87 -5.03 -16.36
N ASP A 57 -15.20 -4.39 -17.32
CA ASP A 57 -13.99 -4.91 -17.94
C ASP A 57 -12.77 -4.77 -17.00
N ALA A 58 -12.79 -3.74 -16.16
CA ALA A 58 -11.75 -3.52 -15.15
C ALA A 58 -12.34 -2.99 -13.83
N VAL A 59 -11.66 -3.31 -12.72
CA VAL A 59 -12.00 -2.81 -11.38
C VAL A 59 -10.77 -2.20 -10.74
N PHE A 60 -10.87 -0.94 -10.33
CA PHE A 60 -9.84 -0.24 -9.56
C PHE A 60 -10.27 -0.11 -8.11
N ILE A 61 -9.46 -0.64 -7.19
CA ILE A 61 -9.71 -0.53 -5.74
C ILE A 61 -8.62 0.32 -5.10
N HIS A 62 -9.02 1.41 -4.44
CA HIS A 62 -8.09 2.22 -3.66
C HIS A 62 -8.71 2.70 -2.35
N HIS A 63 -8.26 2.11 -1.23
CA HIS A 63 -8.71 2.40 0.14
C HIS A 63 -10.24 2.40 0.34
N PRO A 64 -10.97 1.34 -0.05
CA PRO A 64 -12.42 1.23 0.12
C PRO A 64 -12.78 0.93 1.58
N ARG A 65 -12.33 1.79 2.49
CA ARG A 65 -12.61 1.62 3.93
C ARG A 65 -14.05 1.99 4.20
N ILE A 66 -14.78 1.07 4.80
CA ILE A 66 -16.14 1.32 5.27
C ILE A 66 -16.09 2.33 6.42
N SER A 67 -16.83 3.43 6.28
CA SER A 67 -17.15 4.34 7.36
C SER A 67 -18.67 4.49 7.49
N TYR A 68 -19.13 4.79 8.71
CA TYR A 68 -20.54 4.88 9.06
C TYR A 68 -20.72 5.84 10.22
N ARG A 69 -21.96 6.28 10.46
CA ARG A 69 -22.29 7.07 11.64
C ARG A 69 -22.65 6.13 12.78
N HIS A 70 -22.02 6.33 13.93
CA HIS A 70 -22.21 5.46 15.10
C HIS A 70 -23.67 5.45 15.60
N GLU A 71 -24.38 6.57 15.44
CA GLU A 71 -25.77 6.72 15.80
C GLU A 71 -26.78 5.87 14.99
N TRP A 72 -26.31 5.23 13.91
CA TRP A 72 -27.17 4.34 13.13
C TRP A 72 -27.44 2.99 13.81
N PHE A 73 -26.68 2.67 14.83
CA PHE A 73 -26.67 1.34 15.45
C PHE A 73 -26.97 1.44 16.94
N ALA A 74 -27.77 0.50 17.45
CA ALA A 74 -28.12 0.41 18.84
C ALA A 74 -26.92 -0.04 19.70
N ASP A 75 -26.07 -0.92 19.14
CA ASP A 75 -24.95 -1.51 19.88
C ASP A 75 -23.76 -1.90 18.95
N GLU A 76 -22.73 -2.49 19.56
CA GLU A 76 -21.52 -2.96 18.88
C GLU A 76 -21.81 -4.12 17.94
N LEU A 77 -22.75 -5.01 18.28
CA LEU A 77 -23.09 -6.17 17.45
C LEU A 77 -23.67 -5.72 16.10
N GLU A 78 -24.62 -4.77 16.11
CA GLU A 78 -25.18 -4.22 14.88
C GLU A 78 -24.12 -3.58 14.01
N ARG A 79 -23.15 -2.87 14.60
CA ARG A 79 -22.02 -2.29 13.86
C ARG A 79 -21.13 -3.37 13.23
N GLN A 80 -20.84 -4.43 13.96
CA GLN A 80 -20.04 -5.55 13.44
C GLN A 80 -20.75 -6.26 12.31
N LEU A 81 -22.06 -6.48 12.43
CA LEU A 81 -22.88 -7.08 11.38
C LEU A 81 -22.90 -6.20 10.12
N PHE A 82 -23.05 -4.88 10.28
CA PHE A 82 -23.00 -3.95 9.15
C PHE A 82 -21.66 -4.04 8.41
N VAL A 83 -20.54 -3.97 9.11
CA VAL A 83 -19.22 -4.05 8.49
C VAL A 83 -19.00 -5.40 7.82
N ALA A 84 -19.34 -6.50 8.49
CA ALA A 84 -19.22 -7.85 7.94
C ALA A 84 -20.09 -8.05 6.68
N SER A 85 -21.29 -7.49 6.67
CA SER A 85 -22.17 -7.56 5.50
C SER A 85 -21.56 -6.85 4.29
N TRP A 86 -20.99 -5.65 4.48
CA TRP A 86 -20.34 -4.92 3.40
C TRP A 86 -19.00 -5.53 2.96
N ASP A 87 -18.26 -6.17 3.86
CA ASP A 87 -17.08 -6.96 3.49
C ASP A 87 -17.52 -8.15 2.62
N SER A 88 -18.61 -8.83 2.96
CA SER A 88 -19.19 -9.90 2.13
C SER A 88 -19.63 -9.40 0.74
N VAL A 89 -20.17 -8.19 0.64
CA VAL A 89 -20.51 -7.57 -0.66
C VAL A 89 -19.24 -7.35 -1.50
N LYS A 90 -18.15 -6.87 -0.90
CA LYS A 90 -16.87 -6.71 -1.62
C LYS A 90 -16.30 -8.05 -2.10
N GLU A 91 -16.39 -9.09 -1.27
CA GLU A 91 -15.99 -10.45 -1.65
C GLU A 91 -16.86 -11.01 -2.78
N TRP A 92 -18.17 -10.78 -2.70
CA TRP A 92 -19.11 -11.15 -3.77
C TRP A 92 -18.78 -10.44 -5.09
N MET A 93 -18.50 -9.14 -5.07
CA MET A 93 -18.06 -8.40 -6.27
C MET A 93 -16.79 -8.99 -6.85
N GLU A 94 -15.82 -9.36 -6.02
CA GLU A 94 -14.56 -9.96 -6.48
C GLU A 94 -14.78 -11.32 -7.17
N ALA A 95 -15.74 -12.10 -6.69
CA ALA A 95 -16.12 -13.37 -7.31
C ALA A 95 -16.95 -13.16 -8.59
N GLN A 96 -17.95 -12.28 -8.53
CA GLN A 96 -18.86 -11.97 -9.64
C GLN A 96 -18.08 -11.38 -10.83
N PHE A 97 -17.14 -10.46 -10.57
CA PHE A 97 -16.31 -9.84 -11.60
C PHE A 97 -14.96 -10.52 -11.75
N SER A 98 -14.94 -11.84 -11.60
CA SER A 98 -13.68 -12.64 -11.67
C SER A 98 -12.97 -12.51 -13.01
N HIS A 99 -13.70 -12.25 -14.10
CA HIS A 99 -13.19 -12.02 -15.44
C HIS A 99 -12.56 -10.63 -15.64
N ALA A 100 -12.96 -9.65 -14.80
CA ALA A 100 -12.44 -8.29 -14.90
C ALA A 100 -10.96 -8.20 -14.54
N ARG A 101 -10.29 -7.19 -15.08
CA ARG A 101 -8.93 -6.81 -14.66
C ARG A 101 -9.02 -6.04 -13.34
N TRP A 102 -8.39 -6.56 -12.32
CA TRP A 102 -8.40 -5.94 -10.99
C TRP A 102 -7.09 -5.23 -10.67
N VAL A 103 -7.21 -4.00 -10.19
CA VAL A 103 -6.11 -3.24 -9.58
C VAL A 103 -6.58 -2.70 -8.21
N ASN A 104 -6.35 -3.43 -7.13
CA ASN A 104 -5.93 -4.83 -6.98
C ASN A 104 -7.08 -5.61 -6.31
N ARG A 105 -7.15 -6.93 -6.47
CA ARG A 105 -8.11 -7.76 -5.72
C ARG A 105 -7.93 -7.60 -4.21
N SER A 106 -9.02 -7.59 -3.44
CA SER A 106 -8.97 -7.50 -1.98
C SER A 106 -8.14 -8.63 -1.36
N SER A 107 -8.26 -9.83 -1.92
CA SER A 107 -7.47 -11.00 -1.52
C SER A 107 -5.97 -10.82 -1.75
N ALA A 108 -5.56 -10.22 -2.88
CA ALA A 108 -4.16 -9.90 -3.16
C ALA A 108 -3.64 -8.78 -2.25
N ASN A 109 -4.44 -7.74 -2.02
CA ASN A 109 -4.14 -6.68 -1.06
C ASN A 109 -3.92 -7.25 0.35
N ALA A 110 -4.76 -8.17 0.80
CA ALA A 110 -4.63 -8.80 2.11
C ALA A 110 -3.34 -9.64 2.23
N ARG A 111 -3.02 -10.45 1.20
CA ARG A 111 -1.77 -11.22 1.17
C ARG A 111 -0.52 -10.34 1.15
N SER A 112 -0.56 -9.24 0.39
CA SER A 112 0.57 -8.32 0.26
C SER A 112 0.84 -7.50 1.51
N ARG A 113 -0.12 -7.38 2.45
CA ARG A 113 0.11 -6.65 3.71
C ARG A 113 1.07 -7.35 4.68
N ASN A 114 1.24 -8.66 4.57
CA ASN A 114 2.08 -9.39 5.51
C ASN A 114 3.57 -9.21 5.16
N ILE A 115 4.26 -8.39 5.94
CA ILE A 115 5.67 -8.06 5.72
C ILE A 115 6.59 -9.29 5.78
N LEU A 116 6.31 -10.29 6.63
CA LEU A 116 7.12 -11.51 6.70
C LEU A 116 7.02 -12.33 5.42
N ASN A 117 5.82 -12.40 4.82
CA ASN A 117 5.63 -13.02 3.51
C ASN A 117 6.36 -12.24 2.42
N GLN A 118 6.32 -10.91 2.46
CA GLN A 118 7.06 -10.08 1.51
C GLN A 118 8.57 -10.30 1.61
N LEU A 119 9.14 -10.30 2.82
CA LEU A 119 10.56 -10.53 3.02
C LEU A 119 11.00 -11.94 2.56
N ARG A 120 10.19 -12.96 2.84
CA ARG A 120 10.45 -14.32 2.33
C ARG A 120 10.43 -14.37 0.81
N LEU A 121 9.46 -13.70 0.18
CA LEU A 121 9.37 -13.62 -1.27
C LEU A 121 10.53 -12.81 -1.86
N ALA A 122 10.88 -11.67 -1.26
CA ALA A 122 12.02 -10.86 -1.67
C ALA A 122 13.34 -11.67 -1.66
N ALA A 123 13.56 -12.45 -0.60
CA ALA A 123 14.71 -13.34 -0.52
C ALA A 123 14.73 -14.41 -1.64
N SER A 124 13.57 -15.01 -1.97
CA SER A 124 13.46 -15.98 -3.08
C SER A 124 13.71 -15.37 -4.47
N LEU A 125 13.53 -14.05 -4.60
CA LEU A 125 13.83 -13.27 -5.81
C LEU A 125 15.25 -12.67 -5.79
N ASN A 126 16.07 -13.05 -4.80
CA ASN A 126 17.43 -12.54 -4.61
C ASN A 126 17.49 -11.00 -4.43
N PHE A 127 16.53 -10.42 -3.74
CA PHE A 127 16.68 -9.10 -3.18
C PHE A 127 17.55 -9.17 -1.91
N LYS A 128 18.38 -8.16 -1.68
CA LYS A 128 18.89 -7.89 -0.34
C LYS A 128 17.74 -7.38 0.53
N THR A 129 17.69 -7.83 1.77
CA THR A 129 16.73 -7.38 2.79
C THR A 129 17.45 -7.08 4.08
N PRO A 130 16.94 -6.20 4.94
CA PRO A 130 17.50 -6.01 6.27
C PRO A 130 17.43 -7.31 7.08
N ASP A 131 18.45 -7.59 7.89
CA ASP A 131 18.34 -8.63 8.93
C ASP A 131 17.14 -8.33 9.80
N THR A 132 16.27 -9.31 9.96
CA THR A 132 14.94 -9.13 10.55
C THR A 132 14.68 -10.13 11.65
N LEU A 133 14.20 -9.64 12.78
CA LEU A 133 13.70 -10.44 13.91
C LEU A 133 12.23 -10.08 14.17
N PHE A 134 11.38 -11.10 14.31
CA PHE A 134 10.01 -10.93 14.76
C PHE A 134 9.84 -11.66 16.09
N THR A 135 9.72 -10.90 17.17
CA THR A 135 9.72 -11.46 18.53
C THR A 135 8.93 -10.60 19.51
N ASN A 136 8.52 -11.24 20.61
CA ASN A 136 8.04 -10.60 21.83
C ASN A 136 8.96 -10.91 23.04
N ASN A 137 10.16 -11.44 22.79
CA ASN A 137 11.13 -11.84 23.81
C ASN A 137 12.29 -10.82 23.85
N LEU A 138 12.47 -10.18 25.00
CA LEU A 138 13.52 -9.18 25.20
C LEU A 138 14.93 -9.77 25.12
N THR A 139 15.13 -11.01 25.55
CA THR A 139 16.44 -11.67 25.48
C THR A 139 16.84 -11.93 24.03
N GLU A 140 15.91 -12.37 23.19
CA GLU A 140 16.14 -12.53 21.75
C GLU A 140 16.45 -11.20 21.07
N LEU A 141 15.69 -10.14 21.43
CA LEU A 141 15.94 -8.80 20.88
C LEU A 141 17.32 -8.29 21.25
N LYS A 142 17.76 -8.47 22.51
CA LYS A 142 19.11 -8.07 22.94
C LYS A 142 20.20 -8.86 22.22
N ALA A 143 20.02 -10.16 22.04
CA ALA A 143 20.94 -11.01 21.31
C ALA A 143 21.03 -10.61 19.82
N PHE A 144 19.88 -10.31 19.20
CA PHE A 144 19.80 -9.83 17.81
C PHE A 144 20.49 -8.48 17.62
N ALA A 145 20.26 -7.54 18.53
CA ALA A 145 20.84 -6.20 18.44
C ALA A 145 22.38 -6.25 18.58
N GLY A 146 22.88 -6.97 19.58
CA GLY A 146 24.32 -6.92 19.88
C GLY A 146 24.79 -5.49 20.11
N SER A 147 25.73 -5.03 19.26
CA SER A 147 26.21 -3.64 19.21
C SER A 147 25.55 -2.80 18.11
N ASP A 148 24.68 -3.38 17.30
CA ASP A 148 24.13 -2.73 16.12
C ASP A 148 22.94 -1.85 16.44
N THR A 149 22.77 -0.81 15.63
CA THR A 149 21.56 0.01 15.66
C THR A 149 20.38 -0.79 15.11
N VAL A 150 19.29 -0.80 15.87
CA VAL A 150 18.06 -1.51 15.51
C VAL A 150 16.92 -0.51 15.31
N VAL A 151 16.10 -0.77 14.32
CA VAL A 151 14.85 -0.06 14.08
C VAL A 151 13.67 -0.97 14.38
N ILE A 152 12.62 -0.40 14.96
CA ILE A 152 11.32 -1.04 15.07
C ILE A 152 10.46 -0.60 13.89
N LYS A 153 9.81 -1.57 13.25
CA LYS A 153 8.77 -1.31 12.26
C LYS A 153 7.44 -1.75 12.81
N GLN A 154 6.42 -0.96 12.55
CA GLN A 154 5.07 -1.45 12.73
C GLN A 154 4.88 -2.59 11.72
N GLY A 155 4.88 -3.83 12.20
CA GLY A 155 4.31 -4.92 11.41
C GLY A 155 2.91 -4.47 11.00
N ASN A 156 2.45 -4.84 9.80
CA ASN A 156 1.22 -4.35 9.19
C ASN A 156 -0.05 -4.72 9.99
N LEU A 157 -0.15 -4.22 11.21
CA LEU A 157 -1.27 -4.48 12.11
C LEU A 157 -2.48 -3.56 11.82
N GLY A 158 -2.33 -2.59 10.90
CA GLY A 158 -3.42 -1.67 10.56
C GLY A 158 -3.95 -0.83 11.75
N VAL A 159 -3.25 -0.87 12.88
CA VAL A 159 -3.67 -0.19 14.09
C VAL A 159 -3.24 1.26 14.04
N HIS A 160 -4.18 2.16 13.84
CA HIS A 160 -3.99 3.58 14.03
C HIS A 160 -4.33 3.92 15.49
N LEU A 161 -3.32 4.02 16.34
CA LEU A 161 -3.49 4.55 17.70
C LEU A 161 -3.66 6.06 17.61
N ASP A 162 -4.85 6.56 17.91
CA ASP A 162 -5.17 7.98 18.06
C ASP A 162 -4.68 8.90 16.94
N LYS A 163 -4.88 8.52 15.67
CA LYS A 163 -4.44 9.28 14.48
C LYS A 163 -2.91 9.47 14.37
N LYS A 164 -2.11 8.86 15.24
CA LYS A 164 -0.64 8.88 15.12
C LYS A 164 -0.17 7.78 14.18
N ARG A 165 0.59 8.17 13.16
CA ARG A 165 1.34 7.20 12.34
C ARG A 165 2.50 6.67 13.18
N ILE A 166 2.63 5.36 13.27
CA ILE A 166 3.84 4.75 13.79
C ILE A 166 4.79 4.63 12.60
N LEU A 167 5.86 5.41 12.61
CA LEU A 167 6.91 5.41 11.61
C LEU A 167 8.04 4.49 12.04
N THR A 168 8.92 4.13 11.11
CA THR A 168 10.17 3.44 11.44
C THR A 168 10.97 4.30 12.41
N SER A 169 11.34 3.72 13.54
CA SER A 169 12.04 4.45 14.60
C SER A 169 13.26 3.67 15.06
N VAL A 170 14.38 4.36 15.24
CA VAL A 170 15.54 3.80 15.92
C VAL A 170 15.19 3.60 17.39
N ILE A 171 15.52 2.45 17.93
CA ILE A 171 15.29 2.14 19.33
C ILE A 171 16.60 1.95 20.09
N ASP A 172 16.61 2.40 21.32
CA ASP A 172 17.61 1.99 22.31
C ASP A 172 17.11 0.70 22.98
N VAL A 173 17.68 -0.43 22.58
CA VAL A 173 17.28 -1.75 23.08
C VAL A 173 17.48 -1.89 24.59
N SER A 174 18.41 -1.13 25.17
CA SER A 174 18.64 -1.14 26.64
C SER A 174 17.48 -0.54 27.42
N SER A 175 16.74 0.39 26.80
CA SER A 175 15.56 1.06 27.38
C SER A 175 14.25 0.28 27.21
N VAL A 176 14.24 -0.77 26.38
CA VAL A 176 13.03 -1.58 26.13
C VAL A 176 12.63 -2.37 27.36
N LYS A 177 11.39 -2.18 27.81
CA LYS A 177 10.84 -2.93 28.95
C LYS A 177 10.24 -4.25 28.48
N GLU A 178 10.52 -5.33 29.20
CA GLU A 178 9.96 -6.65 28.90
C GLU A 178 8.41 -6.63 28.84
N SER A 179 7.78 -5.86 29.71
CA SER A 179 6.32 -5.71 29.74
C SER A 179 5.74 -5.10 28.47
N ALA A 180 6.53 -4.30 27.74
CA ALA A 180 6.09 -3.69 26.48
C ALA A 180 6.08 -4.69 25.31
N LEU A 181 6.91 -5.75 25.38
CA LEU A 181 7.00 -6.77 24.34
C LEU A 181 6.09 -7.98 24.60
N ARG A 182 5.86 -8.32 25.87
CA ARG A 182 5.27 -9.59 26.29
C ARG A 182 3.95 -9.96 25.60
N GLY A 183 3.08 -8.96 25.35
CA GLY A 183 1.76 -9.16 24.74
C GLY A 183 1.70 -8.85 23.25
N CYS A 184 2.79 -8.36 22.64
CA CYS A 184 2.76 -7.83 21.28
C CYS A 184 4.07 -8.15 20.53
N PRO A 185 4.09 -9.20 19.70
CA PRO A 185 5.23 -9.47 18.84
C PRO A 185 5.50 -8.28 17.93
N CYS A 186 6.75 -7.82 17.88
CA CYS A 186 7.18 -6.67 17.08
C CYS A 186 8.20 -7.09 16.03
N LEU A 187 8.25 -6.32 14.95
CA LEU A 187 9.23 -6.47 13.88
C LEU A 187 10.42 -5.53 14.14
N PHE A 188 11.58 -6.13 14.29
CA PHE A 188 12.85 -5.42 14.45
C PHE A 188 13.73 -5.69 13.24
N GLN A 189 14.44 -4.65 12.79
CA GLN A 189 15.41 -4.78 11.70
C GLN A 189 16.70 -4.08 12.07
N ARG A 190 17.85 -4.60 11.60
CA ARG A 190 19.12 -3.87 11.67
C ARG A 190 19.01 -2.63 10.80
N TYR A 191 19.44 -1.50 11.34
CA TYR A 191 19.49 -0.26 10.58
C TYR A 191 20.54 -0.38 9.48
N ILE A 192 20.14 -0.05 8.24
CA ILE A 192 21.05 -0.03 7.09
C ILE A 192 21.29 1.43 6.71
N PRO A 193 22.58 1.90 6.72
CA PRO A 193 22.92 3.21 6.19
C PRO A 193 22.50 3.32 4.72
N LYS A 194 22.00 4.49 4.34
CA LYS A 194 21.52 4.73 2.98
C LYS A 194 22.02 6.05 2.41
N GLN A 195 22.22 6.10 1.10
CA GLN A 195 22.48 7.34 0.36
C GLN A 195 21.16 8.05 0.08
N PHE A 196 20.19 7.31 -0.46
CA PHE A 196 18.85 7.77 -0.80
C PHE A 196 17.86 6.61 -0.74
N GLU A 197 16.59 6.91 -0.91
CA GLU A 197 15.53 5.92 -1.00
C GLU A 197 14.94 5.90 -2.40
N LEU A 198 14.35 4.78 -2.78
CA LEU A 198 13.62 4.61 -4.03
C LEU A 198 12.17 4.22 -3.74
N ARG A 199 11.29 4.88 -4.44
CA ARG A 199 9.88 4.52 -4.48
C ARG A 199 9.54 4.06 -5.88
N VAL A 200 9.42 2.74 -6.05
CA VAL A 200 9.30 2.05 -7.33
C VAL A 200 7.85 1.69 -7.58
N HIS A 201 7.21 2.36 -8.54
CA HIS A 201 5.84 2.10 -8.95
C HIS A 201 5.86 1.05 -10.06
N VAL A 202 5.27 -0.10 -9.78
CA VAL A 202 5.15 -1.20 -10.75
C VAL A 202 3.71 -1.32 -11.16
N ILE A 203 3.45 -1.20 -12.47
CA ILE A 203 2.14 -1.29 -13.09
C ILE A 203 2.26 -2.32 -14.20
N ASP A 204 1.74 -3.53 -13.95
CA ASP A 204 2.00 -4.70 -14.80
C ASP A 204 3.51 -4.89 -15.05
N ASP A 205 4.00 -4.70 -16.27
CA ASP A 205 5.42 -4.79 -16.64
C ASP A 205 6.14 -3.43 -16.64
N ASN A 206 5.43 -2.33 -16.36
CA ASN A 206 5.99 -0.98 -16.36
C ASN A 206 6.54 -0.62 -14.98
N VAL A 207 7.75 -0.05 -14.96
CA VAL A 207 8.44 0.37 -13.74
C VAL A 207 8.74 1.86 -13.84
N LEU A 208 8.19 2.65 -12.92
CA LEU A 208 8.40 4.09 -12.80
C LEU A 208 8.98 4.37 -11.42
N THR A 209 10.18 4.89 -11.35
CA THR A 209 10.91 5.02 -10.10
C THR A 209 11.18 6.47 -9.74
N CYS A 210 10.87 6.82 -8.50
CA CYS A 210 11.24 8.08 -7.87
C CYS A 210 12.40 7.83 -6.90
N ARG A 211 13.46 8.64 -7.03
CA ARG A 211 14.52 8.80 -6.04
C ARG A 211 14.11 9.85 -5.02
N ILE A 212 14.34 9.56 -3.75
CA ILE A 212 14.05 10.42 -2.61
C ILE A 212 15.36 10.66 -1.85
N ASP A 213 15.89 11.87 -1.91
CA ASP A 213 17.13 12.26 -1.23
C ASP A 213 16.92 12.52 0.27
N SER A 214 16.39 11.50 0.97
CA SER A 214 15.97 11.57 2.38
C SER A 214 17.10 11.92 3.36
N GLN A 215 18.36 11.79 2.94
CA GLN A 215 19.52 12.09 3.78
C GLN A 215 19.81 13.61 3.84
N MET A 216 19.24 14.40 2.96
CA MET A 216 19.43 15.85 2.93
C MET A 216 18.69 16.58 4.06
N SER A 217 17.65 16.00 4.63
CA SER A 217 16.93 16.55 5.79
C SER A 217 17.08 15.69 7.03
N ALA A 218 17.30 16.30 8.17
CA ALA A 218 17.33 15.61 9.47
C ALA A 218 15.98 14.94 9.82
N LYS A 219 14.85 15.49 9.33
CA LYS A 219 13.52 14.94 9.55
C LYS A 219 13.29 13.62 8.81
N THR A 220 13.75 13.53 7.55
CA THR A 220 13.49 12.40 6.66
C THR A 220 14.57 11.32 6.73
N ARG A 221 15.68 11.59 7.41
CA ARG A 221 16.87 10.72 7.44
C ARG A 221 16.58 9.28 7.85
N ILE A 222 15.71 9.05 8.84
CA ILE A 222 15.35 7.70 9.29
C ILE A 222 14.18 7.16 8.47
N ASP A 223 13.14 7.99 8.27
CA ASP A 223 11.94 7.63 7.53
C ASP A 223 11.47 8.83 6.71
N TRP A 224 11.53 8.73 5.38
CA TRP A 224 11.14 9.80 4.46
C TRP A 224 9.68 10.25 4.64
N ARG A 225 8.82 9.41 5.22
CA ARG A 225 7.40 9.71 5.51
C ARG A 225 7.20 10.77 6.60
N ASN A 226 8.28 11.24 7.23
CA ASN A 226 8.28 12.43 8.08
C ASN A 226 8.14 13.74 7.31
N TYR A 227 7.97 13.67 6.02
CA TYR A 227 7.76 14.73 5.04
C TYR A 227 8.46 16.07 5.35
N ASP A 228 9.41 16.40 4.50
CA ASP A 228 10.10 17.69 4.45
C ASP A 228 10.39 17.97 2.95
N LEU A 229 9.33 18.16 2.17
CA LEU A 229 9.39 18.21 0.71
C LEU A 229 10.32 19.30 0.19
N GLU A 230 10.40 20.45 0.89
CA GLU A 230 11.27 21.56 0.52
C GLU A 230 12.75 21.20 0.61
N ASN A 231 13.12 20.36 1.59
CA ASN A 231 14.52 19.98 1.86
C ASN A 231 14.86 18.54 1.45
N THR A 232 13.91 17.83 0.84
CA THR A 232 14.08 16.45 0.39
C THR A 232 13.74 16.36 -1.10
N PRO A 233 14.73 16.49 -2.00
CA PRO A 233 14.50 16.39 -3.43
C PRO A 233 13.90 15.04 -3.84
N HIS A 234 12.97 15.10 -4.79
CA HIS A 234 12.33 13.96 -5.40
C HIS A 234 12.56 14.05 -6.91
N THR A 235 13.17 13.04 -7.51
CA THR A 235 13.52 13.04 -8.94
C THR A 235 13.17 11.71 -9.59
N ALA A 236 12.89 11.73 -10.90
CA ALA A 236 12.80 10.50 -11.68
C ALA A 236 14.15 9.76 -11.65
N TYR A 237 14.12 8.45 -11.60
CA TYR A 237 15.32 7.60 -11.51
C TYR A 237 15.22 6.41 -12.46
N ASP A 238 16.29 6.19 -13.23
CA ASP A 238 16.39 5.05 -14.12
C ASP A 238 16.89 3.83 -13.34
N LEU A 239 15.95 2.95 -12.95
CA LEU A 239 16.26 1.76 -12.19
C LEU A 239 16.96 0.72 -13.08
N GLU A 240 17.99 0.06 -12.56
CA GLU A 240 18.67 -1.02 -13.28
C GLU A 240 17.69 -2.10 -13.74
N ILE A 241 17.86 -2.58 -14.98
CA ILE A 241 16.96 -3.57 -15.60
C ILE A 241 16.82 -4.81 -14.72
N SER A 242 17.93 -5.31 -14.17
CA SER A 242 17.94 -6.48 -13.30
C SER A 242 17.12 -6.32 -12.02
N VAL A 243 17.06 -5.10 -11.46
CA VAL A 243 16.27 -4.75 -10.29
C VAL A 243 14.81 -4.53 -10.68
N SER A 244 14.56 -3.86 -11.80
CA SER A 244 13.22 -3.65 -12.37
C SER A 244 12.51 -4.97 -12.60
N GLU A 245 13.18 -5.95 -13.21
CA GLU A 245 12.63 -7.30 -13.42
C GLU A 245 12.25 -8.01 -12.12
N LYS A 246 13.07 -7.85 -11.06
CA LYS A 246 12.74 -8.40 -9.74
C LYS A 246 11.52 -7.71 -9.15
N CYS A 247 11.37 -6.38 -9.31
CA CYS A 247 10.21 -5.64 -8.86
C CYS A 247 8.93 -6.11 -9.56
N VAL A 248 8.96 -6.33 -10.87
CA VAL A 248 7.84 -6.88 -11.64
C VAL A 248 7.51 -8.31 -11.17
N LYS A 249 8.50 -9.18 -10.99
CA LYS A 249 8.27 -10.53 -10.47
C LYS A 249 7.65 -10.50 -9.07
N MET A 250 8.10 -9.58 -8.21
CA MET A 250 7.58 -9.42 -6.85
C MET A 250 6.09 -9.05 -6.87
N THR A 251 5.68 -8.05 -7.63
CA THR A 251 4.27 -7.64 -7.73
C THR A 251 3.40 -8.73 -8.34
N LYS A 252 3.85 -9.39 -9.40
CA LYS A 252 3.13 -10.51 -10.03
C LYS A 252 2.92 -11.69 -9.08
N GLN A 253 3.94 -12.08 -8.31
CA GLN A 253 3.82 -13.17 -7.32
C GLN A 253 2.95 -12.81 -6.12
N LEU A 254 2.83 -11.52 -5.79
CA LEU A 254 1.85 -11.03 -4.82
C LEU A 254 0.41 -10.97 -5.40
N GLY A 255 0.25 -11.15 -6.71
CA GLY A 255 -1.02 -11.05 -7.41
C GLY A 255 -1.50 -9.61 -7.63
N LEU A 256 -0.55 -8.67 -7.72
CA LEU A 256 -0.82 -7.24 -7.86
C LEU A 256 -0.67 -6.80 -9.31
N GLY A 257 -1.66 -6.09 -9.85
CA GLY A 257 -1.55 -5.32 -11.09
C GLY A 257 -0.87 -3.96 -10.89
N PHE A 258 -0.88 -3.45 -9.65
CA PHE A 258 -0.20 -2.24 -9.22
C PHE A 258 0.41 -2.43 -7.83
N GLY A 259 1.68 -2.12 -7.67
CA GLY A 259 2.38 -2.13 -6.39
C GLY A 259 3.43 -1.04 -6.31
N ILE A 260 3.66 -0.51 -5.11
CA ILE A 260 4.71 0.47 -4.85
C ILE A 260 5.73 -0.18 -3.92
N ILE A 261 6.94 -0.40 -4.43
CA ILE A 261 8.03 -0.99 -3.68
C ILE A 261 8.92 0.12 -3.12
N ASP A 262 9.10 0.09 -1.81
CA ASP A 262 10.05 0.98 -1.12
C ASP A 262 11.38 0.25 -0.94
N MET A 263 12.47 0.89 -1.39
CA MET A 263 13.85 0.39 -1.33
C MET A 263 14.78 1.47 -0.80
N ILE A 264 15.93 1.06 -0.30
CA ILE A 264 17.04 1.97 -0.05
C ILE A 264 18.24 1.61 -0.94
N VAL A 265 19.05 2.59 -1.26
CA VAL A 265 20.37 2.41 -1.88
C VAL A 265 21.43 2.73 -0.85
N THR A 266 22.30 1.76 -0.60
CA THR A 266 23.39 1.89 0.39
C THR A 266 24.54 2.75 -0.15
N PRO A 267 25.50 3.21 0.71
CA PRO A 267 26.72 3.87 0.26
C PRO A 267 27.61 3.02 -0.66
N GLN A 268 27.33 1.74 -0.82
CA GLN A 268 28.02 0.81 -1.73
C GLN A 268 27.17 0.51 -2.98
N ASP A 269 26.16 1.35 -3.26
CA ASP A 269 25.22 1.23 -4.40
C ASP A 269 24.41 -0.08 -4.41
N GLU A 270 24.18 -0.67 -3.23
CA GLU A 270 23.37 -1.87 -3.12
C GLU A 270 21.90 -1.54 -2.92
N TYR A 271 21.02 -2.19 -3.69
CA TYR A 271 19.57 -2.07 -3.58
C TYR A 271 19.04 -3.01 -2.49
N VAL A 272 18.40 -2.45 -1.46
CA VAL A 272 17.81 -3.22 -0.35
C VAL A 272 16.30 -3.04 -0.34
N PHE A 273 15.57 -4.12 -0.49
CA PHE A 273 14.10 -4.14 -0.44
C PHE A 273 13.62 -3.90 0.99
N LEU A 274 12.63 -3.04 1.14
CA LEU A 274 12.00 -2.76 2.44
C LEU A 274 10.58 -3.30 2.54
N GLU A 275 9.69 -2.92 1.61
CA GLU A 275 8.30 -3.34 1.57
C GLU A 275 7.65 -3.09 0.21
N CYS A 276 6.50 -3.73 -0.04
CA CYS A 276 5.65 -3.50 -1.20
C CYS A 276 4.24 -3.09 -0.74
N ASN A 277 3.79 -1.92 -1.17
CA ASN A 277 2.50 -1.32 -0.83
C ASN A 277 1.52 -1.45 -1.99
N ALA A 278 0.50 -2.31 -1.85
CA ALA A 278 -0.51 -2.54 -2.89
C ALA A 278 -1.50 -1.39 -3.08
N GLN A 279 -1.59 -0.48 -2.12
CA GLN A 279 -2.48 0.69 -2.13
C GLN A 279 -1.71 1.96 -1.73
N GLY A 280 -0.45 2.07 -2.16
CA GLY A 280 0.37 3.24 -1.84
C GLY A 280 -0.12 4.51 -2.56
N HIS A 281 0.22 5.66 -2.01
CA HIS A 281 -0.10 6.96 -2.57
C HIS A 281 0.98 7.37 -3.57
N TRP A 282 0.58 7.91 -4.75
CA TRP A 282 1.50 8.28 -5.83
C TRP A 282 1.29 9.70 -6.38
N ALA A 283 0.10 10.31 -6.23
CA ALA A 283 -0.21 11.59 -6.91
C ALA A 283 0.82 12.69 -6.59
N TRP A 284 1.26 12.77 -5.35
CA TRP A 284 2.30 13.71 -4.95
C TRP A 284 3.68 13.42 -5.58
N ILE A 285 3.99 12.15 -5.89
CA ILE A 285 5.19 11.77 -6.64
C ILE A 285 5.10 12.26 -8.08
N GLU A 286 3.94 12.09 -8.74
CA GLU A 286 3.71 12.66 -10.07
C GLU A 286 3.91 14.17 -10.09
N GLU A 287 3.36 14.87 -9.07
CA GLU A 287 3.49 16.32 -8.94
C GLU A 287 4.95 16.75 -8.78
N CYS A 288 5.74 16.03 -7.97
CA CYS A 288 7.14 16.36 -7.73
C CYS A 288 8.06 16.00 -8.90
N THR A 289 7.76 14.94 -9.67
CA THR A 289 8.72 14.32 -10.60
C THR A 289 8.30 14.36 -12.06
N GLY A 290 7.02 14.58 -12.35
CA GLY A 290 6.46 14.46 -13.69
C GLY A 290 6.36 13.01 -14.21
N LEU A 291 6.61 12.00 -13.37
CA LEU A 291 6.46 10.58 -13.76
C LEU A 291 5.00 10.28 -14.12
N PRO A 292 4.71 9.66 -15.29
CA PRO A 292 3.34 9.47 -15.79
C PRO A 292 2.62 8.28 -15.12
N ILE A 293 2.59 8.23 -13.78
CA ILE A 293 2.09 7.06 -13.02
C ILE A 293 0.59 6.86 -13.25
N THR A 294 -0.21 7.92 -13.09
CA THR A 294 -1.66 7.87 -13.32
C THR A 294 -1.99 7.49 -14.77
N LYS A 295 -1.28 8.08 -15.73
CA LYS A 295 -1.44 7.76 -17.15
C LYS A 295 -1.21 6.26 -17.38
N THR A 296 -0.06 5.74 -16.94
CA THR A 296 0.33 4.34 -17.11
C THR A 296 -0.69 3.39 -16.45
N LEU A 297 -1.16 3.72 -15.24
CA LEU A 297 -2.17 2.95 -14.53
C LEU A 297 -3.51 2.92 -15.28
N CYS A 298 -3.95 4.06 -15.80
CA CYS A 298 -5.20 4.14 -16.56
C CYS A 298 -5.10 3.43 -17.92
N GLU A 299 -3.95 3.52 -18.61
CA GLU A 299 -3.71 2.75 -19.83
C GLU A 299 -3.76 1.25 -19.56
N TYR A 300 -3.19 0.78 -18.45
CA TYR A 300 -3.33 -0.62 -18.02
C TYR A 300 -4.78 -0.99 -17.72
N LEU A 301 -5.54 -0.14 -17.03
CA LEU A 301 -6.96 -0.38 -16.77
C LEU A 301 -7.78 -0.46 -18.07
N VAL A 302 -7.49 0.39 -19.04
CA VAL A 302 -8.23 0.48 -20.30
C VAL A 302 -7.82 -0.63 -21.29
N SER A 303 -6.54 -0.87 -21.55
CA SER A 303 -6.10 -1.73 -22.65
C SER A 303 -5.68 -3.15 -22.23
N GLY A 304 -5.32 -3.35 -20.99
CA GLY A 304 -4.83 -4.65 -20.48
C GLY A 304 -3.40 -4.98 -20.78
N SER A 305 -2.79 -4.31 -21.68
CA SER A 305 -1.36 -4.35 -21.97
C SER A 305 -1.00 -2.98 -22.53
N ILE A 306 0.04 -2.38 -21.97
CA ILE A 306 0.58 -1.16 -22.53
C ILE A 306 1.47 -1.60 -23.70
N VAL A 307 1.08 -1.23 -24.92
CA VAL A 307 1.86 -1.44 -26.16
C VAL A 307 3.02 -0.46 -26.20
#